data_0cbe21a4bf7fdce75e25b05dc7d48716
#
_entry.id   0cbe21a4bf7fdce75e25b05dc7d48716
#
_cell.length_a   1.000
_cell.length_b   1.000
_cell.length_c   1.000
_cell.angle_alpha   90.00
_cell.angle_beta   90.00
_cell.angle_gamma   90.00
#
_symmetry.space_group_name_H-M   'P 1'
#
loop_
_entity.id
_entity.type
_entity.pdbx_description
1 polymer ?
#
loop_
_entity_poly.entity_id
_entity_poly.type
_entity_poly.pdbx_seq_one_letter_code
_entity_poly.pdbx_strand_id
1 'polypeptide(L)'
;AITHVNIGGVQHEFSSLPGVKEDVADIIMNLKKVRFKLMDNTPDKVTLSLKGKKVFTAQDIQDASDQYVVLNPNEYITEINSKGKLDLELRIGIGKGYVPSEENDLPNLTVGTLSIDSIFNPVTNVTFDVRPVPGAKEPIEILTIDLKTDGSITAKDAMSYSATYLREHLKFIEAISNPAVLEISDGVSEETMELRKLLNQTIDEMELSVRSYNCLQAAGIKYIQELVSKEENQMLKYKNFGRKSLTELVEKLDTMGLHFGMEVDKIMAEEG
;
A
#
# COMPACT_ATOMS: atom_id res chain seq x y z
N ALA A 1 8.12 2.00 5.82
CA ALA A 1 9.31 2.41 6.60
C ALA A 1 9.11 3.81 7.19
N ILE A 2 9.88 4.15 8.22
CA ILE A 2 9.94 5.53 8.73
C ILE A 2 10.74 6.36 7.72
N THR A 3 10.18 7.48 7.30
CA THR A 3 10.81 8.39 6.32
C THR A 3 11.34 9.67 6.96
N HIS A 4 10.64 10.14 8.01
CA HIS A 4 11.01 11.36 8.70
C HIS A 4 10.84 11.21 10.21
N VAL A 5 11.69 11.91 10.94
CA VAL A 5 11.60 12.03 12.40
C VAL A 5 11.76 13.49 12.81
N ASN A 6 10.87 13.93 13.70
CA ASN A 6 11.05 15.19 14.41
C ASN A 6 11.20 14.86 15.90
N ILE A 7 12.28 15.37 16.49
CA ILE A 7 12.59 15.15 17.91
C ILE A 7 12.54 16.50 18.60
N GLY A 8 11.71 16.62 19.62
CA GLY A 8 11.54 17.88 20.35
C GLY A 8 12.86 18.43 20.92
N GLY A 9 13.21 19.65 20.51
CA GLY A 9 14.46 20.32 20.94
C GLY A 9 15.70 19.96 20.12
N VAL A 10 15.56 19.19 19.03
CA VAL A 10 16.65 18.81 18.12
C VAL A 10 16.54 19.58 16.82
N GLN A 11 17.68 20.03 16.30
CA GLN A 11 17.78 20.72 15.00
C GLN A 11 18.62 19.96 13.97
N HIS A 12 19.47 19.04 14.41
CA HIS A 12 20.31 18.22 13.54
C HIS A 12 20.65 16.88 14.21
N GLU A 13 21.03 15.90 13.43
CA GLU A 13 21.29 14.51 13.83
C GLU A 13 22.44 14.32 14.82
N PHE A 14 23.38 15.26 14.89
CA PHE A 14 24.52 15.20 15.82
C PHE A 14 24.23 15.79 17.20
N SER A 15 22.96 16.00 17.53
CA SER A 15 22.54 16.51 18.83
C SER A 15 22.47 15.38 19.87
N SER A 16 22.70 15.72 21.14
CA SER A 16 22.42 14.86 22.28
C SER A 16 21.24 15.40 23.09
N LEU A 17 20.45 14.50 23.69
CA LEU A 17 19.27 14.84 24.45
C LEU A 17 19.50 14.66 25.95
N PRO A 18 19.20 15.67 26.79
CA PRO A 18 19.34 15.53 28.24
C PRO A 18 18.48 14.40 28.78
N GLY A 19 19.12 13.43 29.40
CA GLY A 19 18.41 12.30 30.02
C GLY A 19 17.99 11.19 29.08
N VAL A 20 18.47 11.19 27.86
CA VAL A 20 18.41 10.09 26.90
C VAL A 20 19.81 9.52 26.75
N LYS A 21 19.95 8.21 26.67
CA LYS A 21 21.24 7.51 26.69
C LYS A 21 21.96 7.61 25.34
N GLU A 22 21.24 7.31 24.27
CA GLU A 22 21.73 7.39 22.90
C GLU A 22 21.65 8.83 22.36
N ASP A 23 22.55 9.19 21.47
CA ASP A 23 22.45 10.43 20.71
C ASP A 23 21.40 10.32 19.58
N VAL A 24 21.12 11.42 18.91
CA VAL A 24 20.07 11.46 17.88
C VAL A 24 20.42 10.57 16.69
N ALA A 25 21.71 10.48 16.31
CA ALA A 25 22.15 9.64 15.21
C ALA A 25 21.90 8.15 15.52
N ASP A 26 22.21 7.70 16.73
CA ASP A 26 21.96 6.33 17.18
C ASP A 26 20.47 6.02 17.24
N ILE A 27 19.65 6.95 17.72
CA ILE A 27 18.17 6.82 17.72
C ILE A 27 17.66 6.64 16.29
N ILE A 28 18.13 7.45 15.34
CA ILE A 28 17.76 7.35 13.92
C ILE A 28 18.18 5.98 13.36
N MET A 29 19.39 5.54 13.64
CA MET A 29 19.89 4.24 13.20
C MET A 29 19.06 3.07 13.74
N ASN A 30 18.55 3.18 14.96
CA ASN A 30 17.68 2.18 15.55
C ASN A 30 16.25 2.26 14.97
N LEU A 31 15.71 3.45 14.75
CA LEU A 31 14.41 3.66 14.08
C LEU A 31 14.37 3.07 12.67
N LYS A 32 15.46 3.14 11.91
CA LYS A 32 15.58 2.52 10.56
C LYS A 32 15.39 0.99 10.58
N LYS A 33 15.62 0.33 11.72
CA LYS A 33 15.46 -1.13 11.86
C LYS A 33 14.02 -1.55 12.09
N VAL A 34 13.13 -0.63 12.46
CA VAL A 34 11.71 -0.94 12.73
C VAL A 34 11.01 -1.33 11.44
N ARG A 35 10.32 -2.47 11.47
CA ARG A 35 9.60 -3.03 10.33
C ARG A 35 8.10 -2.97 10.55
N PHE A 36 7.40 -2.54 9.52
CA PHE A 36 5.96 -2.31 9.53
C PHE A 36 5.26 -3.19 8.51
N LYS A 37 4.09 -3.70 8.90
CA LYS A 37 3.09 -4.19 7.98
C LYS A 37 1.90 -3.25 8.07
N LEU A 38 1.55 -2.62 6.96
CA LEU A 38 0.42 -1.72 6.89
C LEU A 38 -0.89 -2.52 6.85
N MET A 39 -1.92 -1.96 7.47
CA MET A 39 -3.29 -2.42 7.32
C MET A 39 -3.90 -1.70 6.10
N ASP A 40 -5.05 -1.06 6.19
CA ASP A 40 -5.70 -0.48 5.01
C ASP A 40 -5.28 0.97 4.71
N ASN A 41 -4.96 1.75 5.73
CA ASN A 41 -4.56 3.15 5.58
C ASN A 41 -3.23 3.41 6.30
N THR A 42 -2.29 4.06 5.61
CA THR A 42 -1.01 4.45 6.19
C THR A 42 -1.19 5.70 7.03
N PRO A 43 -0.82 5.70 8.32
CA PRO A 43 -0.77 6.93 9.09
C PRO A 43 0.36 7.80 8.53
N ASP A 44 0.03 9.01 8.14
CA ASP A 44 1.04 9.97 7.71
C ASP A 44 1.96 10.35 8.89
N LYS A 45 1.41 10.34 10.12
CA LYS A 45 2.09 10.90 11.28
C LYS A 45 1.75 10.17 12.58
N VAL A 46 2.78 9.80 13.34
CA VAL A 46 2.67 9.19 14.67
C VAL A 46 3.40 10.05 15.68
N THR A 47 2.74 10.46 16.75
CA THR A 47 3.32 11.30 17.82
C THR A 47 3.45 10.51 19.11
N LEU A 48 4.63 10.55 19.71
CA LEU A 48 4.98 9.88 20.96
C LEU A 48 5.51 10.88 21.96
N SER A 49 5.12 10.76 23.23
CA SER A 49 5.66 11.54 24.34
C SER A 49 6.06 10.61 25.48
N LEU A 50 7.35 10.35 25.61
CA LEU A 50 7.92 9.42 26.57
C LEU A 50 8.58 10.19 27.70
N LYS A 51 8.31 9.81 28.96
CA LYS A 51 8.82 10.46 30.16
C LYS A 51 9.20 9.46 31.23
N GLY A 52 10.19 9.83 32.05
CA GLY A 52 10.64 9.02 33.17
C GLY A 52 11.52 7.84 32.75
N LYS A 53 11.96 7.05 33.72
CA LYS A 53 12.85 5.88 33.43
C LYS A 53 12.10 4.84 32.60
N LYS A 54 12.46 4.74 31.32
CA LYS A 54 11.83 3.83 30.37
C LYS A 54 12.83 3.39 29.29
N VAL A 55 12.75 2.13 28.91
CA VAL A 55 13.36 1.65 27.68
C VAL A 55 12.34 1.86 26.56
N PHE A 56 12.69 2.64 25.56
CA PHE A 56 11.90 2.86 24.37
C PHE A 56 12.19 1.78 23.35
N THR A 57 11.17 1.07 22.94
CA THR A 57 11.23 -0.01 21.95
C THR A 57 10.20 0.23 20.83
N ALA A 58 10.28 -0.54 19.77
CA ALA A 58 9.33 -0.48 18.68
C ALA A 58 7.87 -0.81 19.10
N GLN A 59 7.68 -1.50 20.27
CA GLN A 59 6.35 -1.73 20.85
C GLN A 59 5.67 -0.40 21.21
N ASP A 60 6.38 0.59 21.69
CA ASP A 60 5.80 1.90 22.02
C ASP A 60 5.28 2.62 20.77
N ILE A 61 5.90 2.36 19.60
CA ILE A 61 5.39 2.86 18.32
C ILE A 61 4.10 2.13 17.94
N GLN A 62 4.03 0.80 18.14
CA GLN A 62 2.82 0.01 17.93
C GLN A 62 1.65 0.53 18.79
N ASP A 63 1.91 0.81 20.06
CA ASP A 63 0.88 1.25 21.01
C ASP A 63 0.30 2.64 20.68
N ALA A 64 0.96 3.37 19.79
CA ALA A 64 0.53 4.72 19.37
C ALA A 64 -0.50 4.72 18.24
N SER A 65 -0.66 3.61 17.48
CA SER A 65 -1.61 3.52 16.37
C SER A 65 -1.97 2.08 16.01
N ASP A 66 -3.23 1.86 15.68
CA ASP A 66 -3.78 0.58 15.19
C ASP A 66 -3.73 0.44 13.65
N GLN A 67 -3.23 1.45 12.94
CA GLN A 67 -3.23 1.48 11.46
C GLN A 67 -2.10 0.64 10.84
N TYR A 68 -1.18 0.17 11.64
CA TYR A 68 -0.06 -0.68 11.22
C TYR A 68 0.26 -1.73 12.28
N VAL A 69 0.97 -2.76 11.87
CA VAL A 69 1.54 -3.77 12.77
C VAL A 69 3.06 -3.65 12.72
N VAL A 70 3.68 -3.48 13.89
CA VAL A 70 5.14 -3.53 14.03
C VAL A 70 5.58 -4.98 14.11
N LEU A 71 6.41 -5.42 13.15
CA LEU A 71 6.82 -6.82 13.01
C LEU A 71 7.95 -7.24 13.98
N ASN A 72 8.70 -6.25 14.47
CA ASN A 72 9.80 -6.43 15.43
C ASN A 72 9.61 -5.56 16.67
N PRO A 73 8.57 -5.78 17.49
CA PRO A 73 8.20 -4.92 18.62
C PRO A 73 9.29 -4.80 19.70
N ASN A 74 10.17 -5.80 19.80
CA ASN A 74 11.27 -5.81 20.77
C ASN A 74 12.52 -5.04 20.31
N GLU A 75 12.49 -4.41 19.12
CA GLU A 75 13.62 -3.62 18.63
C GLU A 75 13.90 -2.46 19.57
N TYR A 76 15.13 -2.41 20.07
CA TYR A 76 15.58 -1.38 21.00
C TYR A 76 15.84 -0.07 20.25
N ILE A 77 15.36 1.05 20.79
CA ILE A 77 15.56 2.38 20.19
C ILE A 77 16.45 3.23 21.10
N THR A 78 16.05 3.47 22.34
CA THR A 78 16.87 4.22 23.31
C THR A 78 16.42 3.97 24.74
N GLU A 79 17.23 4.39 25.73
CA GLU A 79 16.87 4.37 27.14
C GLU A 79 16.75 5.80 27.69
N ILE A 80 15.65 6.07 28.38
CA ILE A 80 15.35 7.36 28.99
C ILE A 80 15.52 7.24 30.50
N ASN A 81 16.27 8.14 31.11
CA ASN A 81 16.45 8.17 32.56
C ASN A 81 15.27 8.83 33.29
N SER A 82 15.26 8.83 34.62
CA SER A 82 14.15 9.32 35.43
C SER A 82 13.81 10.81 35.24
N LYS A 83 14.73 11.60 34.73
CA LYS A 83 14.54 13.04 34.45
C LYS A 83 14.40 13.35 32.94
N GLY A 84 14.62 12.34 32.10
CA GLY A 84 14.55 12.48 30.67
C GLY A 84 13.12 12.61 30.16
N LYS A 85 13.00 13.30 29.04
CA LYS A 85 11.78 13.41 28.24
C LYS A 85 12.17 13.30 26.78
N LEU A 86 11.39 12.52 26.02
CA LEU A 86 11.57 12.34 24.59
C LEU A 86 10.22 12.52 23.90
N ASP A 87 10.07 13.61 23.16
CA ASP A 87 8.91 13.87 22.32
C ASP A 87 9.34 13.58 20.87
N LEU A 88 8.62 12.68 20.21
CA LEU A 88 8.90 12.21 18.86
C LEU A 88 7.68 12.38 17.97
N GLU A 89 7.90 12.81 16.76
CA GLU A 89 6.95 12.73 15.66
C GLU A 89 7.61 11.93 14.55
N LEU A 90 6.99 10.81 14.18
CA LEU A 90 7.46 9.92 13.12
C LEU A 90 6.51 9.99 11.95
N ARG A 91 7.05 9.97 10.74
CA ARG A 91 6.27 9.75 9.52
C ARG A 91 6.61 8.40 8.94
N ILE A 92 5.56 7.63 8.64
CA ILE A 92 5.66 6.29 8.06
C ILE A 92 5.19 6.38 6.61
N GLY A 93 6.08 6.04 5.68
CA GLY A 93 5.82 6.07 4.26
C GLY A 93 5.77 4.67 3.64
N ILE A 94 5.21 4.61 2.44
CA ILE A 94 5.24 3.46 1.53
C ILE A 94 6.20 3.79 0.40
N GLY A 95 6.99 2.81 -0.03
CA GLY A 95 7.94 2.99 -1.12
C GLY A 95 8.44 1.65 -1.65
N LYS A 96 9.48 1.71 -2.49
CA LYS A 96 10.13 0.54 -3.09
C LYS A 96 11.64 0.65 -2.93
N GLY A 97 12.29 -0.47 -2.61
CA GLY A 97 13.74 -0.53 -2.54
C GLY A 97 14.35 0.28 -1.39
N TYR A 98 15.41 1.00 -1.67
CA TYR A 98 16.09 1.93 -0.77
C TYR A 98 15.93 3.34 -1.28
N VAL A 99 15.50 4.25 -0.42
CA VAL A 99 15.34 5.68 -0.72
C VAL A 99 16.25 6.45 0.23
N PRO A 100 17.27 7.16 -0.28
CA PRO A 100 18.14 8.04 0.52
C PRO A 100 17.33 9.17 1.16
N SER A 101 17.86 9.72 2.26
CA SER A 101 17.24 10.83 2.97
C SER A 101 17.02 12.07 2.10
N GLU A 102 17.94 12.32 1.16
CA GLU A 102 17.87 13.45 0.22
C GLU A 102 16.71 13.33 -0.78
N GLU A 103 16.24 12.12 -1.04
CA GLU A 103 15.11 11.83 -1.93
C GLU A 103 13.78 11.75 -1.18
N ASN A 104 13.81 11.72 0.14
CA ASN A 104 12.63 11.75 1.01
C ASN A 104 12.16 13.22 1.23
N ASP A 105 11.95 13.96 0.15
CA ASP A 105 11.49 15.35 0.23
C ASP A 105 9.96 15.42 0.32
N LEU A 106 9.47 16.10 1.36
CA LEU A 106 8.05 16.43 1.49
C LEU A 106 7.89 17.96 1.52
N PRO A 107 6.94 18.51 0.76
CA PRO A 107 6.61 19.92 0.86
C PRO A 107 6.04 20.23 2.26
N ASN A 108 6.45 21.36 2.84
CA ASN A 108 5.96 21.85 4.14
C ASN A 108 6.37 21.01 5.37
N LEU A 109 7.61 20.52 5.44
CA LEU A 109 8.15 19.93 6.65
C LEU A 109 8.21 20.94 7.80
N THR A 110 7.86 20.49 9.00
CA THR A 110 8.04 21.29 10.23
C THR A 110 9.53 21.52 10.47
N VAL A 111 9.90 22.73 10.91
CA VAL A 111 11.29 23.04 11.26
C VAL A 111 11.82 22.03 12.29
N GLY A 112 13.02 21.50 12.05
CA GLY A 112 13.62 20.47 12.89
C GLY A 112 13.20 19.02 12.55
N THR A 113 12.42 18.80 11.46
CA THR A 113 12.18 17.46 10.95
C THR A 113 13.39 16.99 10.15
N LEU A 114 13.91 15.81 10.49
CA LEU A 114 15.02 15.16 9.83
C LEU A 114 14.48 14.09 8.89
N SER A 115 14.85 14.17 7.62
CA SER A 115 14.63 13.09 6.65
C SER A 115 15.62 11.95 6.93
N ILE A 116 15.16 10.71 6.84
CA ILE A 116 16.02 9.54 7.09
C ILE A 116 15.95 8.57 5.91
N ASP A 117 17.05 7.86 5.66
CA ASP A 117 17.06 6.83 4.63
C ASP A 117 16.04 5.76 4.95
N SER A 118 15.27 5.38 3.97
CA SER A 118 14.16 4.45 4.14
C SER A 118 14.40 3.14 3.39
N ILE A 119 14.31 2.02 4.11
CA ILE A 119 14.45 0.69 3.53
C ILE A 119 13.05 0.08 3.40
N PHE A 120 12.53 0.12 2.17
CA PHE A 120 11.20 -0.44 1.85
C PHE A 120 11.27 -1.88 1.34
N ASN A 121 12.48 -2.42 1.11
CA ASN A 121 12.64 -3.77 0.62
C ASN A 121 12.28 -4.80 1.71
N PRO A 122 11.27 -5.65 1.50
CA PRO A 122 10.88 -6.67 2.46
C PRO A 122 11.80 -7.89 2.44
N VAL A 123 12.56 -8.07 1.37
CA VAL A 123 13.49 -9.21 1.23
C VAL A 123 14.84 -8.85 1.85
N THR A 124 15.24 -9.62 2.87
CA THR A 124 16.47 -9.38 3.63
C THR A 124 17.65 -10.17 3.12
N ASN A 125 17.41 -11.38 2.59
CA ASN A 125 18.46 -12.24 2.04
C ASN A 125 17.88 -13.16 0.96
N VAL A 126 18.66 -13.37 -0.12
CA VAL A 126 18.38 -14.36 -1.17
C VAL A 126 19.66 -15.09 -1.49
N THR A 127 19.61 -16.43 -1.49
CA THR A 127 20.67 -17.28 -2.00
C THR A 127 20.07 -18.29 -2.99
N PHE A 128 20.85 -18.73 -3.96
CA PHE A 128 20.42 -19.76 -4.90
C PHE A 128 21.53 -20.77 -5.15
N ASP A 129 21.11 -21.97 -5.51
CA ASP A 129 22.01 -23.06 -5.87
C ASP A 129 21.41 -23.84 -7.05
N VAL A 130 22.28 -24.24 -8.00
CA VAL A 130 21.88 -24.98 -9.19
C VAL A 130 22.64 -26.28 -9.21
N ARG A 131 21.91 -27.40 -9.29
CA ARG A 131 22.51 -28.75 -9.29
C ARG A 131 21.93 -29.57 -10.44
N PRO A 132 22.76 -30.35 -11.14
CA PRO A 132 22.25 -31.28 -12.14
C PRO A 132 21.45 -32.40 -11.50
N VAL A 133 20.41 -32.87 -12.20
CA VAL A 133 19.62 -34.03 -11.75
C VAL A 133 20.42 -35.31 -12.03
N PRO A 134 20.80 -36.08 -10.98
CA PRO A 134 21.55 -37.32 -11.17
C PRO A 134 20.75 -38.34 -11.98
N GLY A 135 21.40 -38.91 -13.02
CA GLY A 135 20.80 -39.95 -13.86
C GLY A 135 19.80 -39.48 -14.91
N ALA A 136 19.58 -38.16 -15.05
CA ALA A 136 18.75 -37.64 -16.15
C ALA A 136 19.42 -37.88 -17.50
N LYS A 137 18.62 -38.31 -18.51
CA LYS A 137 19.10 -38.53 -19.88
C LYS A 137 19.34 -37.21 -20.62
N GLU A 138 18.69 -36.16 -20.21
CA GLU A 138 18.85 -34.79 -20.72
C GLU A 138 19.46 -33.91 -19.66
N PRO A 139 20.13 -32.79 -20.00
CA PRO A 139 20.74 -31.87 -19.05
C PRO A 139 19.60 -31.08 -18.32
N ILE A 140 19.05 -31.69 -17.29
CA ILE A 140 18.03 -31.07 -16.40
C ILE A 140 18.70 -30.64 -15.11
N GLU A 141 18.36 -29.48 -14.64
CA GLU A 141 18.90 -28.87 -13.42
C GLU A 141 17.81 -28.60 -12.37
N ILE A 142 18.19 -28.69 -11.11
CA ILE A 142 17.38 -28.28 -9.98
C ILE A 142 17.85 -26.91 -9.53
N LEU A 143 16.96 -25.92 -9.59
CA LEU A 143 17.17 -24.60 -9.00
C LEU A 143 16.59 -24.58 -7.60
N THR A 144 17.41 -24.34 -6.59
CA THR A 144 17.01 -24.11 -5.21
C THR A 144 17.19 -22.63 -4.87
N ILE A 145 16.16 -21.98 -4.36
CA ILE A 145 16.21 -20.57 -3.94
C ILE A 145 15.83 -20.50 -2.47
N ASP A 146 16.74 -19.97 -1.65
CA ASP A 146 16.49 -19.64 -0.26
C ASP A 146 16.23 -18.14 -0.13
N LEU A 147 15.05 -17.77 0.37
CA LEU A 147 14.61 -16.39 0.46
C LEU A 147 14.13 -16.08 1.89
N LYS A 148 14.70 -15.03 2.49
CA LYS A 148 14.29 -14.52 3.81
C LYS A 148 13.63 -13.16 3.65
N THR A 149 12.48 -12.98 4.31
CA THR A 149 11.74 -11.71 4.38
C THR A 149 11.75 -11.16 5.81
N ASP A 150 11.37 -9.92 5.94
CA ASP A 150 11.16 -9.25 7.24
C ASP A 150 9.79 -9.59 7.88
N GLY A 151 8.97 -10.40 7.23
CA GLY A 151 7.63 -10.82 7.68
C GLY A 151 6.48 -9.96 7.15
N SER A 152 6.74 -8.84 6.46
CA SER A 152 5.70 -8.01 5.84
C SER A 152 5.04 -8.71 4.65
N ILE A 153 5.78 -9.57 3.96
CA ILE A 153 5.33 -10.37 2.83
C ILE A 153 5.81 -11.83 2.99
N THR A 154 5.08 -12.78 2.44
CA THR A 154 5.55 -14.18 2.40
C THR A 154 6.63 -14.37 1.34
N ALA A 155 7.53 -15.34 1.53
CA ALA A 155 8.56 -15.66 0.53
C ALA A 155 7.96 -16.05 -0.83
N LYS A 156 6.80 -16.74 -0.83
CA LYS A 156 6.07 -17.13 -2.02
C LYS A 156 5.55 -15.90 -2.79
N ASP A 157 4.95 -14.96 -2.08
CA ASP A 157 4.40 -13.75 -2.70
C ASP A 157 5.52 -12.84 -3.23
N ALA A 158 6.63 -12.71 -2.47
CA ALA A 158 7.81 -11.98 -2.92
C ALA A 158 8.38 -12.53 -4.23
N MET A 159 8.45 -13.87 -4.37
CA MET A 159 8.90 -14.54 -5.58
C MET A 159 7.93 -14.31 -6.74
N SER A 160 6.63 -14.45 -6.50
CA SER A 160 5.59 -14.20 -7.50
C SER A 160 5.62 -12.76 -8.00
N TYR A 161 5.76 -11.79 -7.09
CA TYR A 161 5.90 -10.37 -7.41
C TYR A 161 7.12 -10.09 -8.28
N SER A 162 8.28 -10.68 -7.91
CA SER A 162 9.52 -10.52 -8.67
C SER A 162 9.41 -11.10 -10.08
N ALA A 163 8.77 -12.26 -10.21
CA ALA A 163 8.53 -12.88 -11.52
C ALA A 163 7.62 -12.02 -12.42
N THR A 164 6.56 -11.47 -11.84
CA THR A 164 5.66 -10.55 -12.55
C THR A 164 6.39 -9.28 -12.98
N TYR A 165 7.16 -8.68 -12.08
CA TYR A 165 7.95 -7.50 -12.39
C TYR A 165 8.94 -7.72 -13.53
N LEU A 166 9.66 -8.85 -13.53
CA LEU A 166 10.58 -9.23 -14.62
C LEU A 166 9.82 -9.45 -15.92
N ARG A 167 8.70 -10.14 -15.89
CA ARG A 167 7.86 -10.38 -17.07
C ARG A 167 7.44 -9.06 -17.72
N GLU A 168 6.95 -8.11 -16.92
CA GLU A 168 6.53 -6.81 -17.43
C GLU A 168 7.69 -6.05 -18.11
N HIS A 169 8.90 -6.08 -17.54
CA HIS A 169 10.06 -5.46 -18.16
C HIS A 169 10.51 -6.17 -19.44
N LEU A 170 10.38 -7.49 -19.50
CA LEU A 170 10.74 -8.25 -20.71
C LEU A 170 9.78 -7.98 -21.88
N LYS A 171 8.52 -7.58 -21.61
CA LYS A 171 7.59 -7.17 -22.67
C LYS A 171 8.12 -6.01 -23.52
N PHE A 172 8.88 -5.09 -22.94
CA PHE A 172 9.51 -3.99 -23.71
C PHE A 172 10.54 -4.52 -24.72
N ILE A 173 11.26 -5.57 -24.37
CA ILE A 173 12.22 -6.21 -25.29
C ILE A 173 11.47 -6.98 -26.40
N GLU A 174 10.41 -7.69 -26.04
CA GLU A 174 9.56 -8.42 -26.99
C GLU A 174 8.89 -7.47 -27.98
N ALA A 175 8.47 -6.29 -27.52
CA ALA A 175 7.85 -5.24 -28.34
C ALA A 175 8.77 -4.65 -29.41
N ILE A 176 10.08 -4.81 -29.32
CA ILE A 176 11.02 -4.38 -30.37
C ILE A 176 10.70 -5.08 -31.71
N SER A 177 10.31 -6.34 -31.66
CA SER A 177 9.95 -7.13 -32.86
C SER A 177 8.44 -7.20 -33.08
N ASN A 178 7.63 -6.96 -32.06
CA ASN A 178 6.18 -7.02 -32.11
C ASN A 178 5.55 -5.90 -31.26
N PRO A 179 5.35 -4.69 -31.82
CA PRO A 179 4.79 -3.55 -31.09
C PRO A 179 3.40 -3.80 -30.47
N ALA A 180 2.62 -4.74 -31.01
CA ALA A 180 1.31 -5.10 -30.48
C ALA A 180 1.36 -5.67 -29.04
N VAL A 181 2.53 -6.15 -28.58
CA VAL A 181 2.71 -6.65 -27.20
C VAL A 181 2.54 -5.53 -26.18
N LEU A 182 2.93 -4.30 -26.51
CA LEU A 182 2.75 -3.16 -25.60
C LEU A 182 1.28 -2.72 -25.53
N GLU A 183 0.54 -2.79 -26.63
CA GLU A 183 -0.89 -2.45 -26.66
C GLU A 183 -1.71 -3.40 -25.77
N ILE A 184 -1.28 -4.67 -25.64
CA ILE A 184 -1.91 -5.65 -24.74
C ILE A 184 -1.56 -5.37 -23.27
N SER A 185 -0.41 -4.75 -23.00
CA SER A 185 0.07 -4.49 -21.62
C SER A 185 -0.40 -3.14 -21.04
N ASP A 186 -0.75 -2.18 -21.89
CA ASP A 186 -1.35 -0.90 -21.46
C ASP A 186 -2.82 -1.05 -21.03
N GLY A 187 -3.37 -2.26 -21.13
CA GLY A 187 -4.77 -2.58 -20.86
C GLY A 187 -5.21 -2.49 -19.40
N VAL A 188 -4.30 -2.32 -18.43
CA VAL A 188 -4.72 -2.11 -17.02
C VAL A 188 -4.00 -0.89 -16.47
N SER A 189 -4.42 0.30 -16.91
CA SER A 189 -4.05 1.55 -16.26
C SER A 189 -4.52 1.55 -14.79
N GLU A 190 -3.85 2.31 -13.93
CA GLU A 190 -4.34 2.53 -12.55
C GLU A 190 -5.82 2.94 -12.55
N GLU A 191 -6.24 3.76 -13.53
CA GLU A 191 -7.63 4.15 -13.76
C GLU A 191 -8.54 2.95 -14.04
N THR A 192 -8.08 1.95 -14.80
CA THR A 192 -8.87 0.74 -15.09
C THR A 192 -8.96 -0.17 -13.85
N MET A 193 -7.91 -0.24 -13.02
CA MET A 193 -7.95 -0.97 -11.74
C MET A 193 -8.88 -0.29 -10.73
N GLU A 194 -8.85 1.03 -10.63
CA GLU A 194 -9.78 1.79 -9.80
C GLU A 194 -11.22 1.64 -10.30
N LEU A 195 -11.41 1.68 -11.61
CA LEU A 195 -12.70 1.47 -12.25
C LEU A 195 -13.26 0.05 -11.95
N ARG A 196 -12.43 -0.99 -12.04
CA ARG A 196 -12.82 -2.36 -11.67
C ARG A 196 -13.15 -2.47 -10.18
N LYS A 197 -12.40 -1.80 -9.31
CA LYS A 197 -12.67 -1.76 -7.87
C LYS A 197 -14.03 -1.11 -7.59
N LEU A 198 -14.34 0.00 -8.26
CA LEU A 198 -15.64 0.67 -8.17
C LEU A 198 -16.78 -0.20 -8.70
N LEU A 199 -16.59 -0.85 -9.84
CA LEU A 199 -17.60 -1.73 -10.45
C LEU A 199 -17.95 -2.95 -9.58
N ASN A 200 -17.01 -3.45 -8.79
CA ASN A 200 -17.21 -4.56 -7.86
C ASN A 200 -17.85 -4.16 -6.52
N GLN A 201 -17.99 -2.85 -6.24
CA GLN A 201 -18.67 -2.37 -5.04
C GLN A 201 -20.16 -2.66 -5.08
N THR A 202 -20.77 -2.75 -3.90
CA THR A 202 -22.20 -2.96 -3.76
C THR A 202 -22.97 -1.62 -3.90
N ILE A 203 -24.22 -1.69 -4.31
CA ILE A 203 -25.09 -0.50 -4.39
C ILE A 203 -25.32 0.18 -3.03
N ASP A 204 -25.03 -0.52 -1.90
CA ASP A 204 -25.09 0.03 -0.55
C ASP A 204 -24.09 1.17 -0.35
N GLU A 205 -22.92 1.06 -1.00
CA GLU A 205 -21.82 2.03 -0.89
C GLU A 205 -22.08 3.33 -1.67
N MET A 206 -23.11 3.35 -2.54
CA MET A 206 -23.49 4.54 -3.31
C MET A 206 -24.25 5.60 -2.49
N GLU A 207 -24.60 5.33 -1.23
CA GLU A 207 -25.36 6.25 -0.37
C GLU A 207 -26.64 6.80 -1.04
N LEU A 208 -27.45 5.91 -1.63
CA LEU A 208 -28.69 6.24 -2.31
C LEU A 208 -29.82 6.51 -1.33
N SER A 209 -30.85 7.24 -1.79
CA SER A 209 -32.10 7.34 -1.02
C SER A 209 -32.72 5.95 -0.79
N VAL A 210 -33.38 5.76 0.34
CA VAL A 210 -34.06 4.48 0.69
C VAL A 210 -34.99 3.99 -0.43
N ARG A 211 -35.60 4.93 -1.16
CA ARG A 211 -36.49 4.61 -2.24
C ARG A 211 -35.74 4.06 -3.46
N SER A 212 -34.67 4.72 -3.88
CA SER A 212 -33.85 4.29 -5.03
C SER A 212 -33.17 2.94 -4.73
N TYR A 213 -32.63 2.78 -3.52
CA TYR A 213 -32.04 1.54 -3.04
C TYR A 213 -33.04 0.35 -3.08
N ASN A 214 -34.22 0.51 -2.50
CA ASN A 214 -35.25 -0.52 -2.50
C ASN A 214 -35.72 -0.90 -3.92
N CYS A 215 -35.75 0.07 -4.84
CA CYS A 215 -36.07 -0.22 -6.23
C CYS A 215 -35.01 -1.04 -6.94
N LEU A 216 -33.74 -0.78 -6.70
CA LEU A 216 -32.61 -1.55 -7.24
C LEU A 216 -32.57 -2.96 -6.68
N GLN A 217 -32.78 -3.12 -5.37
CA GLN A 217 -32.90 -4.42 -4.71
C GLN A 217 -34.08 -5.24 -5.29
N ALA A 218 -35.24 -4.62 -5.48
CA ALA A 218 -36.41 -5.26 -6.09
C ALA A 218 -36.18 -5.65 -7.55
N ALA A 219 -35.27 -4.94 -8.25
CA ALA A 219 -34.82 -5.26 -9.60
C ALA A 219 -33.73 -6.33 -9.65
N GLY A 220 -33.24 -6.80 -8.48
CA GLY A 220 -32.19 -7.82 -8.37
C GLY A 220 -30.78 -7.29 -8.63
N ILE A 221 -30.58 -5.98 -8.66
CA ILE A 221 -29.30 -5.32 -8.88
C ILE A 221 -28.61 -5.17 -7.52
N LYS A 222 -27.42 -5.76 -7.37
CA LYS A 222 -26.66 -5.78 -6.13
C LYS A 222 -25.31 -5.05 -6.23
N TYR A 223 -24.71 -5.07 -7.40
CA TYR A 223 -23.37 -4.50 -7.65
C TYR A 223 -23.47 -3.32 -8.63
N ILE A 224 -22.53 -2.37 -8.53
CA ILE A 224 -22.47 -1.21 -9.43
C ILE A 224 -22.32 -1.66 -10.89
N GLN A 225 -21.52 -2.69 -11.17
CA GLN A 225 -21.36 -3.25 -12.50
C GLN A 225 -22.68 -3.69 -13.15
N GLU A 226 -23.62 -4.24 -12.38
CA GLU A 226 -24.93 -4.64 -12.86
C GLU A 226 -25.80 -3.42 -13.19
N LEU A 227 -25.62 -2.33 -12.46
CA LEU A 227 -26.33 -1.07 -12.67
C LEU A 227 -25.86 -0.36 -13.94
N VAL A 228 -24.54 -0.17 -14.11
CA VAL A 228 -23.96 0.58 -15.24
C VAL A 228 -24.07 -0.18 -16.56
N SER A 229 -24.20 -1.52 -16.53
CA SER A 229 -24.46 -2.34 -17.73
C SER A 229 -25.86 -2.14 -18.31
N LYS A 230 -26.79 -1.50 -17.58
CA LYS A 230 -28.14 -1.22 -18.06
C LYS A 230 -28.18 0.15 -18.77
N GLU A 231 -29.13 0.29 -19.68
CA GLU A 231 -29.46 1.61 -20.25
C GLU A 231 -30.50 2.34 -19.39
N GLU A 232 -30.42 3.66 -19.34
CA GLU A 232 -31.40 4.51 -18.63
C GLU A 232 -32.86 4.15 -18.94
N ASN A 233 -33.16 3.86 -20.22
CA ASN A 233 -34.47 3.46 -20.65
C ASN A 233 -34.94 2.13 -20.07
N GLN A 234 -34.03 1.25 -19.74
CA GLN A 234 -34.34 -0.05 -19.10
C GLN A 234 -34.72 0.17 -17.63
N MET A 235 -34.05 1.12 -16.96
CA MET A 235 -34.30 1.45 -15.55
C MET A 235 -35.72 1.96 -15.34
N LEU A 236 -36.25 2.76 -16.28
CA LEU A 236 -37.65 3.26 -16.22
C LEU A 236 -38.73 2.17 -16.37
N LYS A 237 -38.37 0.96 -16.81
CA LYS A 237 -39.31 -0.18 -16.94
C LYS A 237 -39.51 -0.92 -15.61
N TYR A 238 -38.64 -0.71 -14.61
CA TYR A 238 -38.80 -1.37 -13.32
C TYR A 238 -39.96 -0.78 -12.51
N LYS A 239 -40.68 -1.66 -11.83
CA LYS A 239 -41.83 -1.29 -11.02
C LYS A 239 -41.41 -0.35 -9.88
N ASN A 240 -42.14 0.77 -9.73
CA ASN A 240 -41.88 1.81 -8.71
C ASN A 240 -40.62 2.67 -8.94
N PHE A 241 -39.93 2.52 -10.09
CA PHE A 241 -38.77 3.32 -10.43
C PHE A 241 -39.21 4.54 -11.23
N GLY A 242 -38.96 5.76 -10.75
CA GLY A 242 -39.40 7.01 -11.35
C GLY A 242 -38.25 7.90 -11.83
N ARG A 243 -38.59 8.95 -12.59
CA ARG A 243 -37.60 9.91 -13.12
C ARG A 243 -36.72 10.53 -12.03
N LYS A 244 -37.25 10.81 -10.84
CA LYS A 244 -36.45 11.36 -9.72
C LYS A 244 -35.37 10.40 -9.25
N SER A 245 -35.69 9.10 -9.16
CA SER A 245 -34.68 8.06 -8.80
C SER A 245 -33.66 7.86 -9.92
N LEU A 246 -34.06 8.02 -11.18
CA LEU A 246 -33.10 7.97 -12.29
C LEU A 246 -32.12 9.14 -12.24
N THR A 247 -32.61 10.38 -12.03
CA THR A 247 -31.74 11.55 -11.91
C THR A 247 -30.75 11.40 -10.74
N GLU A 248 -31.19 10.91 -9.59
CA GLU A 248 -30.33 10.63 -8.44
C GLU A 248 -29.20 9.63 -8.79
N LEU A 249 -29.54 8.55 -9.53
CA LEU A 249 -28.54 7.56 -9.95
C LEU A 249 -27.56 8.13 -10.97
N VAL A 250 -28.03 8.91 -11.95
CA VAL A 250 -27.16 9.57 -12.93
C VAL A 250 -26.16 10.49 -12.22
N GLU A 251 -26.63 11.35 -11.31
CA GLU A 251 -25.76 12.26 -10.54
C GLU A 251 -24.73 11.50 -9.70
N LYS A 252 -25.14 10.40 -9.06
CA LYS A 252 -24.21 9.58 -8.26
C LYS A 252 -23.19 8.85 -9.12
N LEU A 253 -23.60 8.27 -10.24
CA LEU A 253 -22.69 7.63 -11.19
C LEU A 253 -21.70 8.64 -11.79
N ASP A 254 -22.15 9.83 -12.20
CA ASP A 254 -21.29 10.90 -12.71
C ASP A 254 -20.23 11.32 -11.68
N THR A 255 -20.62 11.42 -10.39
CA THR A 255 -19.68 11.73 -9.30
C THR A 255 -18.58 10.65 -9.15
N MET A 256 -18.90 9.40 -9.48
CA MET A 256 -17.99 8.26 -9.45
C MET A 256 -17.24 8.06 -10.78
N GLY A 257 -17.45 8.92 -11.78
CA GLY A 257 -16.87 8.78 -13.12
C GLY A 257 -17.48 7.64 -13.94
N LEU A 258 -18.70 7.20 -13.58
CA LEU A 258 -19.42 6.10 -14.23
C LEU A 258 -20.65 6.62 -14.99
N HIS A 259 -21.16 5.84 -15.94
CA HIS A 259 -22.41 6.16 -16.65
C HIS A 259 -23.16 4.88 -17.03
N PHE A 260 -24.44 5.03 -17.34
CA PHE A 260 -25.25 3.93 -17.85
C PHE A 260 -24.79 3.49 -19.24
N GLY A 261 -24.98 2.21 -19.57
CA GLY A 261 -24.62 1.64 -20.87
C GLY A 261 -23.13 1.35 -21.04
N MET A 262 -22.37 1.24 -19.94
CA MET A 262 -20.95 0.83 -20.00
C MET A 262 -20.80 -0.61 -20.45
N GLU A 263 -19.80 -0.90 -21.29
CA GLU A 263 -19.45 -2.27 -21.72
C GLU A 263 -18.61 -2.96 -20.62
N VAL A 264 -19.28 -3.27 -19.51
CA VAL A 264 -18.65 -3.87 -18.30
C VAL A 264 -17.90 -5.16 -18.64
N ASP A 265 -18.45 -5.98 -19.54
CA ASP A 265 -17.82 -7.24 -19.96
C ASP A 265 -16.44 -7.01 -20.58
N LYS A 266 -16.22 -5.94 -21.32
CA LYS A 266 -14.91 -5.59 -21.87
C LYS A 266 -13.95 -5.12 -20.77
N ILE A 267 -14.45 -4.28 -19.85
CA ILE A 267 -13.65 -3.75 -18.72
C ILE A 267 -13.22 -4.88 -17.80
N MET A 268 -14.07 -5.90 -17.59
CA MET A 268 -13.81 -7.03 -16.69
C MET A 268 -13.10 -8.22 -17.38
N ALA A 269 -13.23 -8.37 -18.70
CA ALA A 269 -12.73 -9.53 -19.47
C ALA A 269 -11.23 -9.47 -19.83
N GLU A 270 -10.51 -8.39 -19.51
CA GLU A 270 -9.06 -8.27 -19.76
C GLU A 270 -8.22 -9.01 -18.70
N GLU A 271 -8.73 -10.11 -18.15
CA GLU A 271 -7.98 -11.15 -17.45
C GLU A 271 -7.83 -12.35 -18.39
N GLY A 272 -6.73 -12.38 -19.12
CA GLY A 272 -6.35 -13.51 -19.97
C GLY A 272 -4.84 -13.61 -20.07
#